data_246582eb2dae32b5cb8dc6e2cc445271
#
_entry.id   246582eb2dae32b5cb8dc6e2cc445271
#
_cell.length_a   1.000
_cell.length_b   1.000
_cell.length_c   1.000
_cell.angle_alpha   90.00
_cell.angle_beta   90.00
_cell.angle_gamma   90.00
#
_symmetry.space_group_name_H-M   'P 1'
#
loop_
_entity.id
_entity.type
_entity.pdbx_description
1 polymer ?
#
loop_
_entity_poly.entity_id
_entity_poly.type
_entity_poly.pdbx_seq_one_letter_code
_entity_poly.pdbx_strand_id
1 'polypeptide(L)'
;MSNLLNQSMFLLGIPGSGKSFFAKLLIIFLALATEDDIIICDPEGEYTPLVQAIGKDASVIHIAAGGRDRINAMDMVEGYGDNNPIVDKAQFIMSLVEQIDPNGVGAHHKSIIDRCTDAVYREQAQTGKVPTLCTLREKLLEQPEQEAHDLALALELFTSGSLDV
;
A
#
# COMPACT_ATOMS: atom_id res chain seq x y z
N MET A 1 -16.40 -26.47 -3.86
CA MET A 1 -16.65 -25.03 -3.73
C MET A 1 -16.59 -24.42 -5.12
N SER A 2 -17.63 -23.69 -5.53
CA SER A 2 -17.66 -23.09 -6.87
C SER A 2 -16.61 -21.99 -6.93
N ASN A 3 -15.62 -22.11 -7.82
CA ASN A 3 -14.68 -21.05 -8.12
C ASN A 3 -15.44 -19.90 -8.78
N LEU A 4 -15.89 -18.94 -7.98
CA LEU A 4 -16.35 -17.66 -8.51
C LEU A 4 -15.12 -16.92 -9.01
N LEU A 5 -15.07 -16.65 -10.32
CA LEU A 5 -13.98 -15.92 -10.98
C LEU A 5 -13.84 -14.46 -10.49
N ASN A 6 -14.85 -13.94 -9.81
CA ASN A 6 -14.85 -12.60 -9.22
C ASN A 6 -15.73 -12.60 -7.97
N GLN A 7 -15.12 -12.43 -6.80
CA GLN A 7 -15.80 -12.48 -5.49
C GLN A 7 -16.07 -11.05 -4.98
N SER A 8 -16.75 -10.25 -5.78
CA SER A 8 -17.14 -8.89 -5.37
C SER A 8 -18.56 -8.86 -4.83
N MET A 9 -18.77 -8.17 -3.70
CA MET A 9 -20.08 -7.95 -3.11
C MET A 9 -20.31 -6.46 -2.88
N PHE A 10 -21.50 -5.98 -3.25
CA PHE A 10 -21.94 -4.62 -2.96
C PHE A 10 -23.08 -4.66 -1.93
N LEU A 11 -22.93 -3.90 -0.84
CA LEU A 11 -23.94 -3.77 0.20
C LEU A 11 -24.56 -2.38 0.14
N LEU A 12 -25.76 -2.29 -0.38
CA LEU A 12 -26.49 -1.04 -0.55
C LEU A 12 -27.66 -0.93 0.45
N GLY A 13 -27.93 0.29 0.90
CA GLY A 13 -29.04 0.56 1.79
C GLY A 13 -29.02 2.00 2.29
N ILE A 14 -30.16 2.49 2.76
CA ILE A 14 -30.29 3.81 3.37
C ILE A 14 -29.59 3.86 4.73
N PRO A 15 -29.24 5.05 5.26
CA PRO A 15 -28.76 5.19 6.63
C PRO A 15 -29.67 4.49 7.64
N GLY A 16 -29.09 3.80 8.63
CA GLY A 16 -29.85 3.07 9.65
C GLY A 16 -30.41 1.71 9.22
N SER A 17 -30.21 1.25 7.97
CA SER A 17 -30.73 -0.04 7.48
C SER A 17 -29.96 -1.28 7.97
N GLY A 18 -28.93 -1.11 8.80
CA GLY A 18 -28.14 -2.23 9.34
C GLY A 18 -26.98 -2.69 8.48
N LYS A 19 -26.53 -1.91 7.47
CA LYS A 19 -25.40 -2.26 6.60
C LYS A 19 -24.12 -2.59 7.37
N SER A 20 -23.70 -1.67 8.25
CA SER A 20 -22.48 -1.85 9.06
C SER A 20 -22.62 -3.05 10.01
N PHE A 21 -23.82 -3.32 10.54
CA PHE A 21 -24.06 -4.49 11.36
C PHE A 21 -23.90 -5.79 10.55
N PHE A 22 -24.51 -5.84 9.36
CA PHE A 22 -24.36 -7.00 8.47
C PHE A 22 -22.90 -7.21 8.04
N ALA A 23 -22.19 -6.13 7.70
CA ALA A 23 -20.77 -6.22 7.35
C ALA A 23 -19.94 -6.79 8.52
N LYS A 24 -20.18 -6.34 9.74
CA LYS A 24 -19.51 -6.86 10.95
C LYS A 24 -19.80 -8.34 11.18
N LEU A 25 -21.06 -8.79 10.98
CA LEU A 25 -21.39 -10.21 11.06
C LEU A 25 -20.68 -11.05 10.01
N LEU A 26 -20.59 -10.54 8.77
CA LEU A 26 -19.88 -11.23 7.70
C LEU A 26 -18.38 -11.35 7.99
N ILE A 27 -17.75 -10.28 8.48
CA ILE A 27 -16.35 -10.28 8.88
C ILE A 27 -16.09 -11.30 9.99
N ILE A 28 -16.94 -11.34 11.03
CA ILE A 28 -16.83 -12.34 12.10
C ILE A 28 -16.95 -13.75 11.53
N PHE A 29 -17.91 -13.98 10.64
CA PHE A 29 -18.11 -15.28 10.03
C PHE A 29 -16.88 -15.72 9.22
N LEU A 30 -16.31 -14.82 8.41
CA LEU A 30 -15.11 -15.09 7.62
C LEU A 30 -13.91 -15.37 8.54
N ALA A 31 -13.70 -14.56 9.57
CA ALA A 31 -12.61 -14.73 10.52
C ALA A 31 -12.68 -16.06 11.30
N LEU A 32 -13.89 -16.62 11.48
CA LEU A 32 -14.07 -17.90 12.17
C LEU A 32 -14.09 -19.11 11.23
N ALA A 33 -14.44 -18.90 9.95
CA ALA A 33 -14.68 -19.97 8.98
C ALA A 33 -13.54 -20.19 7.99
N THR A 34 -12.62 -19.23 7.85
CA THR A 34 -11.50 -19.27 6.90
C THR A 34 -10.19 -18.92 7.60
N GLU A 35 -9.08 -19.21 6.93
CA GLU A 35 -7.74 -18.77 7.32
C GLU A 35 -7.28 -17.58 6.46
N ASP A 36 -8.21 -16.92 5.77
CA ASP A 36 -7.91 -15.81 4.88
C ASP A 36 -7.62 -14.52 5.67
N ASP A 37 -6.70 -13.72 5.18
CA ASP A 37 -6.45 -12.39 5.72
C ASP A 37 -7.62 -11.44 5.42
N ILE A 38 -8.07 -10.71 6.43
CA ILE A 38 -9.16 -9.74 6.32
C ILE A 38 -8.61 -8.33 6.51
N ILE A 39 -8.66 -7.53 5.46
CA ILE A 39 -8.22 -6.13 5.47
C ILE A 39 -9.43 -5.22 5.39
N ILE A 40 -9.56 -4.29 6.36
CA ILE A 40 -10.67 -3.34 6.45
C ILE A 40 -10.12 -1.91 6.34
N CYS A 41 -10.59 -1.17 5.32
CA CYS A 41 -10.37 0.27 5.26
C CYS A 41 -11.55 0.95 5.99
N ASP A 42 -11.28 1.54 7.14
CA ASP A 42 -12.29 2.08 8.06
C ASP A 42 -12.04 3.57 8.37
N PRO A 43 -12.46 4.48 7.48
CA PRO A 43 -12.25 5.92 7.67
C PRO A 43 -13.04 6.50 8.86
N GLU A 44 -14.09 5.82 9.34
CA GLU A 44 -14.95 6.29 10.42
C GLU A 44 -14.62 5.66 11.78
N GLY A 45 -13.72 4.66 11.82
CA GLY A 45 -13.31 3.99 13.07
C GLY A 45 -14.39 3.09 13.69
N GLU A 46 -15.39 2.66 12.93
CA GLU A 46 -16.52 1.86 13.42
C GLU A 46 -16.15 0.40 13.76
N TYR A 47 -15.04 -0.12 13.21
CA TYR A 47 -14.64 -1.52 13.36
C TYR A 47 -13.64 -1.77 14.50
N THR A 48 -13.10 -0.73 15.11
CA THR A 48 -12.15 -0.84 16.23
C THR A 48 -12.67 -1.76 17.38
N PRO A 49 -13.95 -1.66 17.84
CA PRO A 49 -14.45 -2.57 18.86
C PRO A 49 -14.49 -4.04 18.42
N LEU A 50 -14.72 -4.30 17.13
CA LEU A 50 -14.71 -5.65 16.57
C LEU A 50 -13.29 -6.23 16.60
N VAL A 51 -12.28 -5.46 16.18
CA VAL A 51 -10.86 -5.87 16.22
C VAL A 51 -10.44 -6.19 17.66
N GLN A 52 -10.83 -5.37 18.62
CA GLN A 52 -10.56 -5.63 20.04
C GLN A 52 -11.20 -6.92 20.55
N ALA A 53 -12.39 -7.24 20.04
CA ALA A 53 -13.10 -8.48 20.43
C ALA A 53 -12.47 -9.74 19.80
N ILE A 54 -11.90 -9.65 18.60
CA ILE A 54 -11.14 -10.73 17.93
C ILE A 54 -9.84 -10.99 18.69
N GLY A 55 -9.19 -9.96 19.21
CA GLY A 55 -8.04 -10.08 20.11
C GLY A 55 -6.71 -10.12 19.36
N LYS A 56 -5.83 -11.08 19.71
CA LYS A 56 -4.41 -11.09 19.28
C LYS A 56 -4.19 -11.27 17.78
N ASP A 57 -5.15 -11.85 17.09
CA ASP A 57 -5.06 -12.15 15.66
C ASP A 57 -5.53 -10.98 14.79
N ALA A 58 -5.87 -9.84 15.41
CA ALA A 58 -6.29 -8.64 14.69
C ALA A 58 -5.63 -7.39 15.28
N SER A 59 -5.34 -6.42 14.41
CA SER A 59 -4.71 -5.15 14.80
C SER A 59 -5.35 -3.96 14.09
N VAL A 60 -5.26 -2.79 14.70
CA VAL A 60 -5.68 -1.52 14.11
C VAL A 60 -4.45 -0.71 13.79
N ILE A 61 -4.33 -0.27 12.54
CA ILE A 61 -3.26 0.63 12.08
C ILE A 61 -3.91 2.00 11.84
N HIS A 62 -3.45 3.01 12.55
CA HIS A 62 -3.95 4.39 12.41
C HIS A 62 -3.05 5.20 11.48
N ILE A 63 -3.47 5.34 10.23
CA ILE A 63 -2.75 6.15 9.24
C ILE A 63 -3.26 7.58 9.33
N ALA A 64 -2.42 8.48 9.81
CA ALA A 64 -2.71 9.91 9.92
C ALA A 64 -1.43 10.72 9.75
N ALA A 65 -1.53 11.94 9.21
CA ALA A 65 -0.40 12.85 9.13
C ALA A 65 0.18 13.10 10.54
N GLY A 66 1.48 12.84 10.71
CA GLY A 66 2.15 12.91 12.02
C GLY A 66 1.77 11.79 13.00
N GLY A 67 1.10 10.74 12.54
CA GLY A 67 0.77 9.54 13.31
C GLY A 67 1.98 8.74 13.74
N ARG A 68 1.76 7.75 14.62
CA ARG A 68 2.82 6.83 15.07
C ARG A 68 2.97 5.61 14.14
N ASP A 69 1.85 5.19 13.54
CA ASP A 69 1.83 4.04 12.68
C ASP A 69 2.26 4.46 11.27
N ARG A 70 3.15 3.69 10.67
CA ARG A 70 3.68 3.94 9.34
C ARG A 70 3.65 2.68 8.51
N ILE A 71 3.36 2.82 7.22
CA ILE A 71 3.40 1.71 6.26
C ILE A 71 4.57 1.96 5.32
N ASN A 72 5.54 1.04 5.34
CA ASN A 72 6.63 1.11 4.37
C ASN A 72 6.15 0.61 3.00
N ALA A 73 5.89 1.54 2.08
CA ALA A 73 5.45 1.24 0.72
C ALA A 73 6.45 0.39 -0.08
N MET A 74 7.72 0.37 0.34
CA MET A 74 8.79 -0.40 -0.31
C MET A 74 9.02 -1.77 0.34
N ASP A 75 8.31 -2.11 1.43
CA ASP A 75 8.47 -3.42 2.03
C ASP A 75 7.95 -4.53 1.12
N MET A 76 8.64 -5.67 1.12
CA MET A 76 8.24 -6.89 0.41
C MET A 76 8.40 -8.07 1.35
N VAL A 77 7.29 -8.77 1.59
CA VAL A 77 7.29 -10.03 2.31
C VAL A 77 7.66 -11.19 1.37
N GLU A 78 8.07 -12.31 1.94
CA GLU A 78 8.30 -13.54 1.18
C GLU A 78 7.02 -13.96 0.44
N GLY A 79 7.13 -14.22 -0.86
CA GLY A 79 5.97 -14.51 -1.72
C GLY A 79 5.25 -13.29 -2.30
N TYR A 80 5.79 -12.08 -2.11
CA TYR A 80 5.25 -10.89 -2.76
C TYR A 80 5.37 -11.00 -4.29
N GLY A 81 4.25 -10.76 -4.99
CA GLY A 81 4.16 -10.82 -6.46
C GLY A 81 4.17 -12.26 -7.00
N ASP A 82 3.63 -12.44 -8.21
CA ASP A 82 3.47 -13.78 -8.80
C ASP A 82 4.74 -14.28 -9.49
N ASN A 83 5.45 -13.41 -10.26
CA ASN A 83 6.57 -13.82 -11.08
C ASN A 83 7.84 -12.97 -10.88
N ASN A 84 7.70 -11.68 -10.67
CA ASN A 84 8.82 -10.75 -10.46
C ASN A 84 8.44 -9.65 -9.47
N PRO A 85 8.74 -9.87 -8.17
CA PRO A 85 8.36 -8.95 -7.10
C PRO A 85 8.86 -7.51 -7.32
N ILE A 86 10.04 -7.34 -7.93
CA ILE A 86 10.62 -6.02 -8.18
C ILE A 86 9.83 -5.27 -9.27
N VAL A 87 9.40 -5.97 -10.32
CA VAL A 87 8.56 -5.38 -11.37
C VAL A 87 7.19 -4.99 -10.81
N ASP A 88 6.58 -5.86 -10.01
CA ASP A 88 5.29 -5.58 -9.37
C ASP A 88 5.40 -4.38 -8.41
N LYS A 89 6.52 -4.28 -7.68
CA LYS A 89 6.80 -3.12 -6.83
C LYS A 89 7.02 -1.84 -7.65
N ALA A 90 7.73 -1.91 -8.77
CA ALA A 90 7.90 -0.76 -9.67
C ALA A 90 6.55 -0.28 -10.23
N GLN A 91 5.66 -1.21 -10.61
CA GLN A 91 4.29 -0.87 -11.04
C GLN A 91 3.47 -0.22 -9.92
N PHE A 92 3.60 -0.72 -8.69
CA PHE A 92 2.97 -0.09 -7.52
C PHE A 92 3.45 1.35 -7.33
N ILE A 93 4.77 1.60 -7.40
CA ILE A 93 5.33 2.96 -7.30
C ILE A 93 4.84 3.85 -8.45
N MET A 94 4.76 3.33 -9.68
CA MET A 94 4.17 4.07 -10.82
C MET A 94 2.73 4.48 -10.51
N SER A 95 1.91 3.57 -9.99
CA SER A 95 0.52 3.86 -9.61
C SER A 95 0.43 4.87 -8.47
N LEU A 96 1.34 4.82 -7.51
CA LEU A 96 1.41 5.81 -6.43
C LEU A 96 1.71 7.21 -6.99
N VAL A 97 2.70 7.33 -7.88
CA VAL A 97 3.05 8.61 -8.50
C VAL A 97 1.89 9.13 -9.38
N GLU A 98 1.22 8.26 -10.13
CA GLU A 98 0.04 8.63 -10.94
C GLU A 98 -1.11 9.23 -10.11
N GLN A 99 -1.23 8.87 -8.83
CA GLN A 99 -2.26 9.44 -7.94
C GLN A 99 -1.91 10.85 -7.45
N ILE A 100 -0.64 11.21 -7.40
CA ILE A 100 -0.17 12.50 -6.84
C ILE A 100 0.25 13.49 -7.92
N ASP A 101 0.69 13.04 -9.09
CA ASP A 101 1.05 13.92 -10.21
C ASP A 101 -0.13 14.04 -11.20
N PRO A 102 -0.75 15.22 -11.30
CA PRO A 102 -1.85 15.46 -12.25
C PRO A 102 -1.47 15.24 -13.72
N ASN A 103 -0.17 15.32 -14.06
CA ASN A 103 0.33 15.09 -15.41
C ASN A 103 0.55 13.60 -15.72
N GLY A 104 0.46 12.76 -14.69
CA GLY A 104 0.62 11.31 -14.78
C GLY A 104 2.05 10.86 -15.08
N VAL A 105 2.23 9.55 -15.26
CA VAL A 105 3.54 8.90 -15.44
C VAL A 105 3.75 8.58 -16.92
N GLY A 106 4.59 9.37 -17.60
CA GLY A 106 5.00 9.15 -18.99
C GLY A 106 5.99 7.99 -19.14
N ALA A 107 6.32 7.64 -20.40
CA ALA A 107 7.23 6.52 -20.70
C ALA A 107 8.64 6.70 -20.08
N HIS A 108 9.17 7.92 -20.06
CA HIS A 108 10.45 8.23 -19.43
C HIS A 108 10.40 8.00 -17.91
N HIS A 109 9.34 8.48 -17.25
CA HIS A 109 9.12 8.26 -15.82
C HIS A 109 9.08 6.77 -15.48
N LYS A 110 8.35 5.95 -16.28
CA LYS A 110 8.26 4.50 -16.08
C LYS A 110 9.63 3.82 -16.13
N SER A 111 10.45 4.16 -17.11
CA SER A 111 11.81 3.61 -17.24
C SER A 111 12.72 4.02 -16.09
N ILE A 112 12.59 5.25 -15.60
CA ILE A 112 13.38 5.76 -14.47
C ILE A 112 12.96 5.08 -13.17
N ILE A 113 11.65 4.96 -12.91
CA ILE A 113 11.11 4.29 -11.71
C ILE A 113 11.55 2.82 -11.70
N ASP A 114 11.40 2.11 -12.81
CA ASP A 114 11.80 0.70 -12.93
C ASP A 114 13.30 0.52 -12.61
N ARG A 115 14.17 1.29 -13.25
CA ARG A 115 15.62 1.26 -13.04
C ARG A 115 16.02 1.60 -11.60
N CYS A 116 15.43 2.62 -11.00
CA CYS A 116 15.75 3.04 -9.64
C CYS A 116 15.22 2.04 -8.61
N THR A 117 14.03 1.49 -8.83
CA THR A 117 13.47 0.44 -7.98
C THR A 117 14.36 -0.81 -7.99
N ASP A 118 14.77 -1.29 -9.16
CA ASP A 118 15.71 -2.41 -9.28
C ASP A 118 17.05 -2.14 -8.55
N ALA A 119 17.60 -0.93 -8.70
CA ALA A 119 18.85 -0.55 -8.03
C ALA A 119 18.71 -0.59 -6.49
N VAL A 120 17.62 -0.09 -5.94
CA VAL A 120 17.35 -0.09 -4.50
C VAL A 120 17.24 -1.52 -3.95
N TYR A 121 16.56 -2.43 -4.65
CA TYR A 121 16.45 -3.83 -4.20
C TYR A 121 17.73 -4.64 -4.38
N ARG A 122 18.56 -4.32 -5.39
CA ARG A 122 19.92 -4.88 -5.48
C ARG A 122 20.79 -4.46 -4.30
N GLU A 123 20.65 -3.21 -3.86
CA GLU A 123 21.37 -2.72 -2.68
C GLU A 123 20.86 -3.40 -1.39
N GLN A 124 19.54 -3.63 -1.27
CA GLN A 124 18.97 -4.42 -0.19
C GLN A 124 19.58 -5.83 -0.14
N ALA A 125 19.67 -6.51 -1.28
CA ALA A 125 20.24 -7.86 -1.35
C ALA A 125 21.70 -7.91 -0.86
N GLN A 126 22.45 -6.82 -0.97
CA GLN A 126 23.83 -6.72 -0.52
C GLN A 126 23.96 -6.30 0.94
N THR A 127 23.08 -5.39 1.40
CA THR A 127 23.19 -4.73 2.70
C THR A 127 22.26 -5.31 3.77
N GLY A 128 21.20 -6.00 3.34
CA GLY A 128 20.12 -6.50 4.21
C GLY A 128 19.19 -5.39 4.73
N LYS A 129 19.37 -4.14 4.30
CA LYS A 129 18.52 -3.02 4.75
C LYS A 129 17.24 -2.98 3.91
N VAL A 130 16.09 -3.01 4.56
CA VAL A 130 14.80 -2.86 3.90
C VAL A 130 14.70 -1.46 3.29
N PRO A 131 14.41 -1.33 1.98
CA PRO A 131 14.29 -0.04 1.33
C PRO A 131 13.04 0.72 1.79
N THR A 132 13.07 2.02 1.63
CA THR A 132 11.96 2.94 1.91
C THR A 132 11.76 3.88 0.72
N LEU A 133 10.68 4.65 0.72
CA LEU A 133 10.51 5.72 -0.28
C LEU A 133 11.63 6.76 -0.19
N CYS A 134 12.22 6.98 0.99
CA CYS A 134 13.39 7.85 1.13
C CYS A 134 14.59 7.33 0.32
N THR A 135 14.90 6.04 0.43
CA THR A 135 16.00 5.43 -0.34
C THR A 135 15.74 5.45 -1.85
N LEU A 136 14.49 5.26 -2.27
CA LEU A 136 14.11 5.40 -3.67
C LEU A 136 14.28 6.85 -4.16
N ARG A 137 13.83 7.82 -3.36
CA ARG A 137 14.00 9.25 -3.67
C ARG A 137 15.46 9.64 -3.81
N GLU A 138 16.34 9.15 -2.94
CA GLU A 138 17.79 9.36 -3.05
C GLU A 138 18.33 8.81 -4.38
N LYS A 139 17.93 7.60 -4.79
CA LYS A 139 18.33 7.02 -6.08
C LYS A 139 17.79 7.81 -7.27
N LEU A 140 16.63 8.39 -7.19
CA LEU A 140 16.09 9.28 -8.22
C LEU A 140 16.92 10.57 -8.34
N LEU A 141 17.31 11.16 -7.22
CA LEU A 141 18.15 12.37 -7.20
C LEU A 141 19.58 12.14 -7.73
N GLU A 142 20.07 10.90 -7.70
CA GLU A 142 21.36 10.53 -8.31
C GLU A 142 21.31 10.47 -9.84
N GLN A 143 20.12 10.44 -10.45
CA GLN A 143 19.98 10.35 -11.91
C GLN A 143 20.18 11.72 -12.57
N PRO A 144 20.75 11.76 -13.78
CA PRO A 144 21.01 13.03 -14.49
C PRO A 144 19.76 13.63 -15.17
N GLU A 145 18.69 12.84 -15.33
CA GLU A 145 17.48 13.26 -16.05
C GLU A 145 16.60 14.18 -15.18
N GLN A 146 16.04 15.23 -15.81
CA GLN A 146 15.14 16.15 -15.12
C GLN A 146 13.87 15.44 -14.63
N GLU A 147 13.37 14.49 -15.41
CA GLU A 147 12.20 13.67 -15.07
C GLU A 147 12.41 12.86 -13.78
N ALA A 148 13.65 12.45 -13.50
CA ALA A 148 13.98 11.77 -12.24
C ALA A 148 13.90 12.72 -11.04
N HIS A 149 14.33 13.96 -11.22
CA HIS A 149 14.21 15.00 -10.19
C HIS A 149 12.76 15.40 -9.96
N ASP A 150 11.94 15.45 -11.01
CA ASP A 150 10.50 15.71 -10.91
C ASP A 150 9.79 14.59 -10.12
N LEU A 151 10.14 13.31 -10.38
CA LEU A 151 9.69 12.16 -9.60
C LEU A 151 10.12 12.23 -8.14
N ALA A 152 11.37 12.61 -7.87
CA ALA A 152 11.88 12.78 -6.51
C ALA A 152 11.14 13.89 -5.77
N LEU A 153 10.77 14.96 -6.46
CA LEU A 153 9.96 16.06 -5.90
C LEU A 153 8.53 15.59 -5.59
N ALA A 154 7.92 14.80 -6.49
CA ALA A 154 6.60 14.22 -6.24
C ALA A 154 6.60 13.32 -5.00
N LEU A 155 7.64 12.51 -4.80
CA LEU A 155 7.79 11.63 -3.64
C LEU A 155 8.16 12.38 -2.34
N GLU A 156 8.57 13.63 -2.41
CA GLU A 156 8.93 14.44 -1.23
C GLU A 156 7.77 14.54 -0.25
N LEU A 157 6.52 14.58 -0.75
CA LEU A 157 5.32 14.62 0.06
C LEU A 157 5.25 13.48 1.08
N PHE A 158 5.74 12.29 0.72
CA PHE A 158 5.72 11.07 1.55
C PHE A 158 7.03 10.77 2.26
N THR A 159 8.10 11.51 2.00
CA THR A 159 9.43 11.21 2.54
C THR A 159 9.92 12.25 3.54
N SER A 160 9.50 13.51 3.38
CA SER A 160 9.88 14.62 4.24
C SER A 160 8.81 15.70 4.28
N GLY A 161 7.68 15.50 3.61
CA GLY A 161 6.57 16.43 3.54
C GLY A 161 5.49 16.17 4.61
N SER A 162 4.31 16.76 4.39
CA SER A 162 3.17 16.68 5.32
C SER A 162 2.55 15.29 5.43
N LEU A 163 2.83 14.41 4.51
CA LEU A 163 2.38 13.01 4.48
C LEU A 163 3.52 12.01 4.77
N ASP A 164 4.60 12.45 5.40
CA ASP A 164 5.63 11.54 5.92
C ASP A 164 5.02 10.72 7.08
N VAL A 165 4.56 9.53 6.76
CA VAL A 165 3.82 8.59 7.63
C VAL A 165 4.44 7.20 7.59
#